data_226b0623d0bf796d650504fda04837d2
#
_entry.id   226b0623d0bf796d650504fda04837d2
#
_cell.length_a   1.000
_cell.length_b   1.000
_cell.length_c   1.000
_cell.angle_alpha   90.00
_cell.angle_beta   90.00
_cell.angle_gamma   90.00
#
_symmetry.space_group_name_H-M   'P 1'
#
loop_
_entity.id
_entity.type
_entity.pdbx_description
1 polymer ?
#
loop_
_entity_poly.entity_id
_entity_poly.type
_entity_poly.pdbx_seq_one_letter_code
_entity_poly.pdbx_strand_id
1 'polypeptide(L)'
;MFDGTLGTYKGSEYKIELKEGIKPYHAKPFPIPRIHEETLKKEVERLVKIGVLKRINNSEWAAPTFIIPKKNGTVRFISDFRELNKRIKRKPFPIPKIQDLLLKLEGFKYATSLDLNMGYYHIKLCPKSRKLCTIVLP
;
A
#
# COMPACT_ATOMS: atom_id res chain seq x y z
N MET A 1 -24.63 -2.88 -0.67
CA MET A 1 -23.79 -1.74 -0.29
C MET A 1 -22.34 -2.15 -0.14
N PHE A 2 -22.03 -3.35 0.36
CA PHE A 2 -20.67 -3.88 0.51
C PHE A 2 -20.55 -5.17 -0.32
N ASP A 3 -20.10 -5.06 -1.57
CA ASP A 3 -20.00 -6.16 -2.54
C ASP A 3 -18.60 -6.81 -2.58
N GLY A 4 -17.67 -6.35 -1.72
CA GLY A 4 -16.29 -6.84 -1.68
C GLY A 4 -15.39 -6.34 -2.81
N THR A 5 -15.89 -5.53 -3.72
CA THR A 5 -15.07 -4.93 -4.78
C THR A 5 -14.17 -3.81 -4.25
N LEU A 6 -13.07 -3.56 -4.98
CA LEU A 6 -12.18 -2.45 -4.66
C LEU A 6 -12.86 -1.13 -5.06
N GLY A 7 -13.13 -0.28 -4.07
CA GLY A 7 -13.62 1.08 -4.32
C GLY A 7 -12.56 1.96 -4.99
N THR A 8 -13.00 3.09 -5.52
CA THR A 8 -12.09 4.11 -6.06
C THR A 8 -12.40 5.45 -5.44
N TYR A 9 -11.39 6.09 -4.86
CA TYR A 9 -11.49 7.47 -4.41
C TYR A 9 -11.78 8.40 -5.60
N LYS A 10 -12.83 9.21 -5.49
CA LYS A 10 -13.31 10.09 -6.58
C LYS A 10 -12.50 11.40 -6.72
N GLY A 11 -11.53 11.65 -5.85
CA GLY A 11 -10.64 12.81 -5.94
C GLY A 11 -9.52 12.64 -6.96
N SER A 12 -8.60 13.59 -7.00
CA SER A 12 -7.45 13.57 -7.88
C SER A 12 -6.47 12.44 -7.54
N GLU A 13 -5.75 11.95 -8.56
CA GLU A 13 -4.64 11.00 -8.36
C GLU A 13 -3.56 11.62 -7.46
N TYR A 14 -3.02 10.82 -6.54
CA TYR A 14 -2.01 11.31 -5.60
C TYR A 14 -0.64 11.43 -6.26
N LYS A 15 0.02 12.57 -6.06
CA LYS A 15 1.37 12.85 -6.54
C LYS A 15 2.37 12.77 -5.40
N ILE A 16 3.34 11.86 -5.52
CA ILE A 16 4.48 11.76 -4.61
C ILE A 16 5.56 12.74 -5.09
N GLU A 17 6.01 13.61 -4.21
CA GLU A 17 7.09 14.56 -4.47
C GLU A 17 8.37 14.07 -3.79
N LEU A 18 9.48 14.03 -4.54
CA LEU A 18 10.79 13.66 -3.99
C LEU A 18 11.54 14.91 -3.51
N LYS A 19 12.47 14.72 -2.59
CA LYS A 19 13.46 15.73 -2.23
C LYS A 19 14.39 15.98 -3.42
N GLU A 20 15.11 17.08 -3.43
CA GLU A 20 16.09 17.39 -4.46
C GLU A 20 17.35 16.50 -4.38
N GLY A 21 18.00 16.26 -5.51
CA GLY A 21 19.24 15.49 -5.58
C GLY A 21 19.12 14.00 -5.24
N ILE A 22 17.92 13.45 -5.17
CA ILE A 22 17.68 12.06 -4.79
C ILE A 22 18.01 11.10 -5.92
N LYS A 23 18.79 10.06 -5.57
CA LYS A 23 19.04 8.91 -6.45
C LYS A 23 17.97 7.84 -6.28
N PRO A 24 17.55 7.18 -7.36
CA PRO A 24 16.67 6.01 -7.29
C PRO A 24 17.25 4.92 -6.39
N TYR A 25 16.37 4.12 -5.82
CA TYR A 25 16.73 2.96 -5.01
C TYR A 25 16.10 1.69 -5.59
N HIS A 26 16.96 0.76 -5.95
CA HIS A 26 16.54 -0.54 -6.47
C HIS A 26 17.07 -1.64 -5.57
N ALA A 27 16.17 -2.29 -4.83
CA ALA A 27 16.50 -3.40 -3.96
C ALA A 27 16.60 -4.74 -4.72
N LYS A 28 17.30 -5.69 -4.11
CA LYS A 28 17.19 -7.10 -4.49
C LYS A 28 15.89 -7.69 -3.91
N PRO A 29 15.25 -8.65 -4.59
CA PRO A 29 14.08 -9.33 -4.05
C PRO A 29 14.44 -10.08 -2.76
N PHE A 30 13.49 -10.18 -1.84
CA PHE A 30 13.61 -11.07 -0.68
C PHE A 30 13.34 -12.52 -1.11
N PRO A 31 14.10 -13.49 -0.60
CA PRO A 31 13.79 -14.91 -0.82
C PRO A 31 12.45 -15.25 -0.16
N ILE A 32 11.67 -16.08 -0.84
CA ILE A 32 10.38 -16.55 -0.32
C ILE A 32 10.47 -18.07 -0.14
N PRO A 33 10.04 -18.59 1.02
CA PRO A 33 9.99 -20.03 1.24
C PRO A 33 9.11 -20.71 0.18
N ARG A 34 9.57 -21.84 -0.38
CA ARG A 34 8.86 -22.58 -1.45
C ARG A 34 7.41 -22.89 -1.09
N ILE A 35 7.16 -23.20 0.17
CA ILE A 35 5.79 -23.50 0.65
C ILE A 35 4.79 -22.34 0.44
N HIS A 36 5.28 -21.11 0.25
CA HIS A 36 4.46 -19.91 0.09
C HIS A 36 4.47 -19.34 -1.34
N GLU A 37 5.26 -19.90 -2.26
CA GLU A 37 5.40 -19.41 -3.63
C GLU A 37 4.06 -19.38 -4.38
N GLU A 38 3.31 -20.48 -4.32
CA GLU A 38 1.99 -20.56 -4.97
C GLU A 38 0.98 -19.57 -4.38
N THR A 39 1.01 -19.38 -3.06
CA THR A 39 0.11 -18.44 -2.40
C THR A 39 0.46 -17.00 -2.76
N LEU A 40 1.76 -16.68 -2.85
CA LEU A 40 2.22 -15.39 -3.33
C LEU A 40 1.78 -15.14 -4.78
N LYS A 41 2.00 -16.11 -5.66
CA LYS A 41 1.63 -16.00 -7.07
C LYS A 41 0.15 -15.70 -7.25
N LYS A 42 -0.72 -16.45 -6.55
CA LYS A 42 -2.17 -16.22 -6.55
C LYS A 42 -2.53 -14.81 -6.05
N GLU A 43 -1.89 -14.35 -5.00
CA GLU A 43 -2.14 -13.00 -4.47
C GLU A 43 -1.68 -11.90 -5.43
N VAL A 44 -0.52 -12.05 -6.07
CA VAL A 44 -0.03 -11.10 -7.10
C VAL A 44 -0.99 -11.08 -8.30
N GLU A 45 -1.42 -12.23 -8.78
CA GLU A 45 -2.40 -12.33 -9.87
C GLU A 45 -3.73 -11.67 -9.50
N ARG A 46 -4.21 -11.88 -8.28
CA ARG A 46 -5.39 -11.21 -7.74
C ARG A 46 -5.23 -9.69 -7.75
N LEU A 47 -4.11 -9.17 -7.24
CA LEU A 47 -3.83 -7.74 -7.19
C LEU A 47 -3.69 -7.12 -8.59
N VAL A 48 -3.14 -7.86 -9.55
CA VAL A 48 -3.10 -7.43 -10.95
C VAL A 48 -4.51 -7.41 -11.55
N LYS A 49 -5.31 -8.44 -11.32
CA LYS A 49 -6.68 -8.54 -11.83
C LYS A 49 -7.58 -7.40 -11.35
N ILE A 50 -7.46 -7.00 -10.09
CA ILE A 50 -8.23 -5.87 -9.52
C ILE A 50 -7.60 -4.49 -9.80
N GLY A 51 -6.48 -4.43 -10.56
CA GLY A 51 -5.85 -3.19 -10.99
C GLY A 51 -4.98 -2.48 -9.94
N VAL A 52 -4.65 -3.13 -8.83
CA VAL A 52 -3.73 -2.60 -7.81
C VAL A 52 -2.28 -2.66 -8.29
N LEU A 53 -1.90 -3.76 -8.94
CA LEU A 53 -0.57 -3.96 -9.52
C LEU A 53 -0.64 -3.97 -11.05
N LYS A 54 0.47 -3.57 -11.67
CA LYS A 54 0.72 -3.70 -13.10
C LYS A 54 2.14 -4.22 -13.32
N ARG A 55 2.30 -5.23 -14.18
CA ARG A 55 3.64 -5.71 -14.58
C ARG A 55 4.36 -4.66 -15.39
N ILE A 56 5.65 -4.50 -15.12
CA ILE A 56 6.58 -3.64 -15.88
C ILE A 56 7.89 -4.38 -16.07
N ASN A 57 8.59 -4.07 -17.15
CA ASN A 57 9.84 -4.77 -17.51
C ASN A 57 11.09 -4.05 -16.99
N ASN A 58 11.00 -2.76 -16.71
CA ASN A 58 12.15 -1.97 -16.27
C ASN A 58 11.72 -0.86 -15.32
N SER A 59 12.50 -0.64 -14.26
CA SER A 59 12.34 0.47 -13.34
C SER A 59 13.67 0.77 -12.64
N GLU A 60 13.98 2.03 -12.45
CA GLU A 60 15.08 2.47 -11.59
C GLU A 60 14.75 2.34 -10.09
N TRP A 61 13.48 2.21 -9.77
CA TRP A 61 12.97 2.07 -8.41
C TRP A 61 12.45 0.66 -8.20
N ALA A 62 12.83 0.02 -7.08
CA ALA A 62 12.23 -1.24 -6.69
C ALA A 62 12.29 -1.42 -5.17
N ALA A 63 11.14 -1.50 -4.55
CA ALA A 63 10.99 -1.87 -3.16
C ALA A 63 10.91 -3.39 -3.01
N PRO A 64 11.66 -4.00 -2.07
CA PRO A 64 11.56 -5.44 -1.86
C PRO A 64 10.23 -5.76 -1.19
N THR A 65 9.66 -6.90 -1.58
CA THR A 65 8.36 -7.32 -1.08
C THR A 65 8.45 -8.71 -0.52
N PHE A 66 7.75 -8.94 0.59
CA PHE A 66 7.64 -10.22 1.26
C PHE A 66 6.20 -10.48 1.69
N ILE A 67 5.94 -11.68 2.16
CA ILE A 67 4.63 -12.10 2.64
C ILE A 67 4.69 -12.56 4.08
N ILE A 68 3.61 -12.32 4.81
CA ILE A 68 3.39 -12.88 6.14
C ILE A 68 2.17 -13.80 6.06
N PRO A 69 2.32 -15.09 6.34
CA PRO A 69 1.20 -16.02 6.41
C PRO A 69 0.20 -15.60 7.50
N LYS A 70 -1.08 -15.69 7.20
CA LYS A 70 -2.16 -15.53 8.17
C LYS A 70 -2.68 -16.87 8.65
N LYS A 71 -3.30 -16.92 9.83
CA LYS A 71 -3.90 -18.14 10.40
C LYS A 71 -4.95 -18.79 9.50
N ASN A 72 -5.60 -18.02 8.64
CA ASN A 72 -6.64 -18.48 7.71
C ASN A 72 -6.09 -19.00 6.36
N GLY A 73 -4.79 -19.27 6.24
CA GLY A 73 -4.16 -19.75 5.00
C GLY A 73 -3.92 -18.70 3.92
N THR A 74 -4.39 -17.46 4.13
CA THR A 74 -4.05 -16.35 3.23
C THR A 74 -2.74 -15.69 3.63
N VAL A 75 -2.24 -14.77 2.81
CA VAL A 75 -1.00 -14.03 3.10
C VAL A 75 -1.28 -12.53 3.21
N ARG A 76 -0.46 -11.86 4.01
CA ARG A 76 -0.33 -10.41 4.00
C ARG A 76 0.81 -10.04 3.07
N PHE A 77 0.52 -9.32 2.02
CA PHE A 77 1.49 -8.81 1.06
C PHE A 77 2.07 -7.50 1.59
N ILE A 78 3.39 -7.45 1.79
CA ILE A 78 4.07 -6.31 2.40
C ILE A 78 5.22 -5.86 1.52
N SER A 79 5.19 -4.60 1.10
CA SER A 79 6.27 -3.96 0.36
C SER A 79 7.02 -2.98 1.26
N ASP A 80 8.34 -3.10 1.28
CA ASP A 80 9.18 -2.26 2.13
C ASP A 80 9.54 -0.94 1.43
N PHE A 81 8.73 0.07 1.67
CA PHE A 81 8.94 1.42 1.15
C PHE A 81 9.77 2.33 2.07
N ARG A 82 10.45 1.81 3.10
CA ARG A 82 11.24 2.65 4.03
C ARG A 82 12.28 3.50 3.31
N GLU A 83 12.97 2.95 2.31
CA GLU A 83 13.95 3.67 1.53
C GLU A 83 13.33 4.75 0.62
N LEU A 84 12.18 4.48 0.03
CA LEU A 84 11.39 5.48 -0.69
C LEU A 84 10.91 6.58 0.28
N ASN A 85 10.40 6.21 1.43
CA ASN A 85 9.86 7.14 2.44
C ASN A 85 10.92 8.14 2.96
N LYS A 86 12.20 7.76 3.04
CA LYS A 86 13.29 8.68 3.37
C LYS A 86 13.51 9.76 2.31
N ARG A 87 13.14 9.47 1.07
CA ARG A 87 13.36 10.28 -0.13
C ARG A 87 12.17 11.16 -0.51
N ILE A 88 10.99 10.89 0.06
CA ILE A 88 9.77 11.67 -0.17
C ILE A 88 9.84 13.00 0.59
N LYS A 89 9.39 14.07 -0.06
CA LYS A 89 9.13 15.36 0.57
C LYS A 89 7.88 15.24 1.45
N ARG A 90 8.08 15.22 2.76
CA ARG A 90 6.97 15.06 3.70
C ARG A 90 6.12 16.33 3.74
N LYS A 91 4.81 16.14 3.72
CA LYS A 91 3.82 17.19 3.98
C LYS A 91 3.17 16.87 5.32
N PRO A 92 3.47 17.64 6.39
CA PRO A 92 2.83 17.41 7.67
C PRO A 92 1.34 17.64 7.57
N PHE A 93 0.57 16.72 8.14
CA PHE A 93 -0.88 16.86 8.26
C PHE A 93 -1.26 16.67 9.74
N PRO A 94 -2.03 17.59 10.33
CA PRO A 94 -2.44 17.50 11.72
C PRO A 94 -3.49 16.38 11.90
N ILE A 95 -3.02 15.18 12.22
CA ILE A 95 -3.90 14.06 12.55
C ILE A 95 -4.33 14.23 14.01
N PRO A 96 -5.63 14.27 14.33
CA PRO A 96 -6.11 14.33 15.70
C PRO A 96 -5.59 13.15 16.53
N LYS A 97 -5.26 13.38 17.79
CA LYS A 97 -4.91 12.29 18.70
C LYS A 97 -6.15 11.46 19.02
N ILE A 98 -5.98 10.15 19.12
CA ILE A 98 -7.11 9.22 19.43
C ILE A 98 -7.78 9.61 20.74
N GLN A 99 -7.00 10.00 21.77
CA GLN A 99 -7.54 10.44 23.05
C GLN A 99 -8.47 11.65 22.91
N ASP A 100 -8.09 12.66 22.11
CA ASP A 100 -8.91 13.85 21.88
C ASP A 100 -10.20 13.51 21.13
N LEU A 101 -10.15 12.50 20.25
CA LEU A 101 -11.34 12.00 19.56
C LEU A 101 -12.27 11.25 20.51
N LEU A 102 -11.73 10.42 21.40
CA LEU A 102 -12.52 9.67 22.41
C LEU A 102 -13.21 10.61 23.39
N LEU A 103 -12.55 11.68 23.83
CA LEU A 103 -13.17 12.70 24.68
C LEU A 103 -14.37 13.39 24.00
N LYS A 104 -14.28 13.60 22.68
CA LYS A 104 -15.41 14.16 21.91
C LYS A 104 -16.59 13.20 21.75
N LEU A 105 -16.39 11.90 22.03
CA LEU A 105 -17.45 10.88 22.01
C LEU A 105 -18.15 10.72 23.36
N GLU A 106 -17.77 11.50 24.38
CA GLU A 106 -18.44 11.49 25.69
C GLU A 106 -19.91 11.91 25.53
N GLY A 107 -20.84 11.14 26.12
CA GLY A 107 -22.30 11.40 26.06
C GLY A 107 -23.01 10.83 24.84
N PHE A 108 -22.34 10.17 23.89
CA PHE A 108 -23.00 9.49 22.77
C PHE A 108 -23.74 8.22 23.27
N LYS A 109 -24.97 8.06 22.82
CA LYS A 109 -25.75 6.83 23.07
C LYS A 109 -25.47 5.73 22.06
N TYR A 110 -25.11 6.10 20.85
CA TYR A 110 -24.86 5.18 19.74
C TYR A 110 -23.59 5.59 18.98
N ALA A 111 -22.80 4.62 18.57
CA ALA A 111 -21.63 4.82 17.71
C ALA A 111 -21.56 3.74 16.64
N THR A 112 -21.15 4.11 15.43
CA THR A 112 -20.90 3.17 14.34
C THR A 112 -19.42 3.24 13.97
N SER A 113 -18.77 2.08 13.92
CA SER A 113 -17.40 1.95 13.45
C SER A 113 -17.41 1.39 12.04
N LEU A 114 -16.68 2.04 11.12
CA LEU A 114 -16.54 1.60 9.75
C LEU A 114 -15.04 1.35 9.47
N ASP A 115 -14.74 0.18 8.91
CA ASP A 115 -13.41 -0.16 8.43
C ASP A 115 -13.40 -0.27 6.90
N LEU A 116 -12.45 0.39 6.24
CA LEU A 116 -12.33 0.37 4.79
C LEU A 116 -11.54 -0.86 4.35
N ASN A 117 -12.22 -1.79 3.69
CA ASN A 117 -11.54 -2.92 3.08
C ASN A 117 -10.55 -2.44 2.01
N MET A 118 -9.27 -2.80 2.16
CA MET A 118 -8.19 -2.39 1.25
C MET A 118 -8.09 -0.85 1.06
N GLY A 119 -8.38 -0.07 2.10
CA GLY A 119 -8.54 1.39 2.03
C GLY A 119 -7.41 2.14 1.32
N TYR A 120 -6.16 1.74 1.51
CA TYR A 120 -5.01 2.38 0.85
C TYR A 120 -5.01 2.22 -0.68
N TYR A 121 -5.60 1.15 -1.23
CA TYR A 121 -5.65 0.90 -2.67
C TYR A 121 -6.75 1.70 -3.37
N HIS A 122 -7.64 2.36 -2.63
CA HIS A 122 -8.67 3.23 -3.21
C HIS A 122 -8.09 4.49 -3.85
N ILE A 123 -6.91 4.94 -3.40
CA ILE A 123 -6.27 6.16 -3.88
C ILE A 123 -5.29 5.80 -5.00
N LYS A 124 -5.59 6.26 -6.20
CA LYS A 124 -4.73 6.06 -7.36
C LYS A 124 -3.53 7.00 -7.32
N LEU A 125 -2.37 6.48 -7.69
CA LEU A 125 -1.16 7.28 -7.90
C LEU A 125 -1.12 7.81 -9.33
N CYS A 126 -0.65 9.05 -9.54
CA CYS A 126 -0.40 9.56 -10.87
C CYS A 126 0.71 8.75 -11.58
N PRO A 127 0.78 8.72 -12.93
CA PRO A 127 1.70 7.86 -13.67
C PRO A 127 3.18 8.01 -13.27
N LYS A 128 3.61 9.23 -12.95
CA LYS A 128 4.99 9.49 -12.48
C LYS A 128 5.23 8.85 -11.11
N SER A 129 4.28 8.95 -10.20
CA SER A 129 4.39 8.39 -8.84
C SER A 129 4.29 6.86 -8.79
N ARG A 130 3.57 6.25 -9.73
CA ARG A 130 3.51 4.78 -9.86
C ARG A 130 4.88 4.17 -10.07
N LYS A 131 5.75 4.81 -10.85
CA LYS A 131 7.14 4.36 -11.09
C LYS A 131 7.96 4.32 -9.80
N LEU A 132 7.72 5.26 -8.87
CA LEU A 132 8.41 5.30 -7.59
C LEU A 132 8.01 4.13 -6.67
N CYS A 133 6.77 3.68 -6.77
CA CYS A 133 6.22 2.58 -5.99
C CYS A 133 6.36 1.21 -6.68
N THR A 134 7.34 1.07 -7.56
CA THR A 134 7.68 -0.24 -8.14
C THR A 134 8.15 -1.18 -7.04
N ILE A 135 7.71 -2.41 -7.12
CA ILE A 135 8.11 -3.50 -6.23
C ILE A 135 8.87 -4.57 -7.00
N VAL A 136 9.74 -5.28 -6.32
CA VAL A 136 10.45 -6.43 -6.85
C VAL A 136 10.12 -7.68 -6.07
N LEU A 137 9.86 -8.75 -6.79
CA LEU A 137 9.57 -10.10 -6.31
C LEU A 137 10.63 -11.06 -6.86
N PRO A 138 10.90 -12.21 -6.19
CA PRO A 138 11.78 -13.25 -6.72
C PRO A 138 11.26 -13.83 -8.03
#